data_cfae53f243007073b99a2c1a56629e4f
#
_entry.id   cfae53f243007073b99a2c1a56629e4f
#
_cell.length_a   1.000
_cell.length_b   1.000
_cell.length_c   1.000
_cell.angle_alpha   90.00
_cell.angle_beta   90.00
_cell.angle_gamma   90.00
#
_symmetry.space_group_name_H-M   'P 1'
#
loop_
_entity.id
_entity.type
_entity.pdbx_description
1 polymer ?
#
loop_
_entity_poly.entity_id
_entity_poly.type
_entity_poly.pdbx_seq_one_letter_code
_entity_poly.pdbx_strand_id
1 'polypeptide(L)'
;MLKLLKILAIILALGLFLPARGAIPVQNATHKDWNANSFWYSPWGKSGVHKGIDIFAPKGRRIISSTSGLVIYAGDIEMGGKVVAILGPKWRIYYYAHLNSINAKMLEYAGKGDIIGAVGDSGNAKGKPPHLHYSVISLVPYVWKLSTEKQGWKRMFYMNPADSFV
;
A
#
# COMPACT_ATOMS: atom_id res chain seq x y z
N MET A 1 -21.89 -7.34 -26.98
CA MET A 1 -21.34 -8.08 -25.86
C MET A 1 -19.89 -8.54 -26.11
N LEU A 2 -19.60 -9.33 -27.17
CA LEU A 2 -18.24 -9.83 -27.46
C LEU A 2 -17.18 -8.74 -27.68
N LYS A 3 -17.48 -7.63 -28.35
CA LYS A 3 -16.57 -6.50 -28.54
C LYS A 3 -16.19 -5.84 -27.20
N LEU A 4 -17.15 -5.65 -26.29
CA LEU A 4 -16.91 -5.07 -24.97
C LEU A 4 -16.00 -5.98 -24.11
N LEU A 5 -16.21 -7.28 -24.13
CA LEU A 5 -15.38 -8.26 -23.44
C LEU A 5 -13.92 -8.25 -23.95
N LYS A 6 -13.74 -8.12 -25.28
CA LYS A 6 -12.39 -8.01 -25.89
C LYS A 6 -11.69 -6.72 -25.44
N ILE A 7 -12.37 -5.58 -25.42
CA ILE A 7 -11.83 -4.31 -24.97
C ILE A 7 -11.43 -4.41 -23.49
N LEU A 8 -12.29 -4.97 -22.64
CA LEU A 8 -12.00 -5.18 -21.21
C LEU A 8 -10.77 -6.07 -21.00
N ALA A 9 -10.68 -7.18 -21.75
CA ALA A 9 -9.52 -8.07 -21.68
C ALA A 9 -8.21 -7.37 -22.09
N ILE A 10 -8.27 -6.52 -23.13
CA ILE A 10 -7.10 -5.71 -23.55
C ILE A 10 -6.69 -4.73 -22.46
N ILE A 11 -7.65 -4.01 -21.84
CA ILE A 11 -7.37 -3.07 -20.76
C ILE A 11 -6.73 -3.80 -19.57
N LEU A 12 -7.28 -4.96 -19.19
CA LEU A 12 -6.75 -5.78 -18.11
C LEU A 12 -5.32 -6.26 -18.42
N ALA A 13 -5.07 -6.69 -19.65
CA ALA A 13 -3.74 -7.10 -20.07
C ALA A 13 -2.75 -5.94 -20.06
N LEU A 14 -3.12 -4.80 -20.66
CA LEU A 14 -2.25 -3.61 -20.68
C LEU A 14 -1.91 -3.11 -19.27
N GLY A 15 -2.86 -3.15 -18.33
CA GLY A 15 -2.62 -2.76 -16.94
C GLY A 15 -1.51 -3.56 -16.25
N LEU A 16 -1.29 -4.82 -16.64
CA LEU A 16 -0.23 -5.67 -16.09
C LEU A 16 1.17 -5.24 -16.54
N PHE A 17 1.29 -4.58 -17.69
CA PHE A 17 2.59 -4.13 -18.24
C PHE A 17 2.99 -2.73 -17.76
N LEU A 18 2.09 -1.99 -17.11
CA LEU A 18 2.42 -0.67 -16.57
C LEU A 18 3.59 -0.76 -15.57
N PRO A 19 4.59 0.15 -15.63
CA PRO A 19 5.68 0.16 -14.67
C PRO A 19 5.15 0.45 -13.27
N ALA A 20 5.58 -0.34 -12.28
CA ALA A 20 5.16 -0.22 -10.89
C ALA A 20 6.30 0.30 -9.98
N ARG A 21 7.11 1.24 -10.49
CA ARG A 21 8.17 1.89 -9.72
C ARG A 21 7.57 2.98 -8.83
N GLY A 22 7.66 2.78 -7.52
CA GLY A 22 7.08 3.66 -6.52
C GLY A 22 8.08 4.67 -5.94
N ALA A 23 7.60 5.82 -5.49
CA ALA A 23 8.34 6.68 -4.57
C ALA A 23 8.18 6.17 -3.14
N ILE A 24 9.14 6.47 -2.26
CA ILE A 24 8.98 6.27 -0.81
C ILE A 24 7.79 7.14 -0.36
N PRO A 25 6.73 6.57 0.24
CA PRO A 25 5.46 7.29 0.43
C PRO A 25 5.46 8.29 1.59
N VAL A 26 6.55 8.44 2.31
CA VAL A 26 6.73 9.47 3.35
C VAL A 26 7.77 10.47 2.89
N GLN A 27 7.40 11.75 2.87
CA GLN A 27 8.29 12.82 2.39
C GLN A 27 9.59 12.88 3.19
N ASN A 28 10.72 12.90 2.48
CA ASN A 28 12.09 12.89 3.02
C ASN A 28 12.46 11.63 3.81
N ALA A 29 11.66 10.57 3.77
CA ALA A 29 12.07 9.29 4.32
C ALA A 29 13.08 8.58 3.40
N THR A 30 13.93 7.78 4.02
CA THR A 30 14.99 7.00 3.40
C THR A 30 14.87 5.55 3.82
N HIS A 31 15.65 4.65 3.25
CA HIS A 31 15.68 3.23 3.64
C HIS A 31 16.07 2.98 5.12
N LYS A 32 16.53 4.00 5.84
CA LYS A 32 16.84 3.92 7.28
C LYS A 32 15.61 4.06 8.16
N ASP A 33 14.49 4.54 7.60
CA ASP A 33 13.29 4.86 8.34
C ASP A 33 12.32 3.65 8.47
N TRP A 34 12.70 2.48 7.94
CA TRP A 34 11.99 1.21 8.16
C TRP A 34 12.94 0.04 8.32
N ASN A 35 12.47 -1.04 8.94
CA ASN A 35 13.22 -2.29 9.02
C ASN A 35 12.99 -3.12 7.73
N ALA A 36 14.04 -3.34 6.94
CA ALA A 36 13.98 -4.11 5.69
C ALA A 36 13.45 -5.55 5.88
N ASN A 37 13.64 -6.13 7.07
CA ASN A 37 13.20 -7.49 7.41
C ASN A 37 11.79 -7.54 8.03
N SER A 38 11.06 -6.41 8.08
CA SER A 38 9.74 -6.37 8.69
C SER A 38 8.64 -6.94 7.80
N PHE A 39 8.84 -6.95 6.49
CA PHE A 39 7.86 -7.54 5.55
C PHE A 39 7.74 -9.05 5.76
N TRP A 40 6.51 -9.51 5.94
CA TRP A 40 6.13 -10.90 6.25
C TRP A 40 6.63 -11.43 7.60
N TYR A 41 7.13 -10.58 8.47
CA TYR A 41 7.56 -10.97 9.82
C TYR A 41 6.40 -11.53 10.65
N SER A 42 6.66 -12.59 11.41
CA SER A 42 5.71 -13.25 12.31
C SER A 42 6.40 -13.61 13.63
N PRO A 43 5.72 -13.47 14.78
CA PRO A 43 4.33 -13.03 14.99
C PRO A 43 4.16 -11.51 14.89
N TRP A 44 2.99 -11.04 14.36
CA TRP A 44 2.71 -9.61 14.23
C TRP A 44 1.30 -9.28 14.73
N GLY A 45 1.18 -8.90 15.99
CA GLY A 45 -0.05 -8.47 16.63
C GLY A 45 -1.29 -9.29 16.21
N LYS A 46 -2.45 -8.63 16.09
CA LYS A 46 -3.71 -9.26 15.66
C LYS A 46 -3.69 -9.75 14.21
N SER A 47 -2.86 -9.17 13.35
CA SER A 47 -2.77 -9.57 11.94
C SER A 47 -2.01 -10.88 11.72
N GLY A 48 -1.25 -11.31 12.73
CA GLY A 48 -0.46 -12.55 12.75
C GLY A 48 0.82 -12.51 11.91
N VAL A 49 0.81 -11.77 10.79
CA VAL A 49 1.95 -11.56 9.89
C VAL A 49 1.95 -10.10 9.43
N HIS A 50 3.11 -9.46 9.34
CA HIS A 50 3.26 -8.09 8.85
C HIS A 50 3.22 -8.04 7.32
N LYS A 51 2.09 -7.62 6.77
CA LYS A 51 1.82 -7.65 5.32
C LYS A 51 2.24 -6.36 4.58
N GLY A 52 3.21 -5.64 5.11
CA GLY A 52 3.71 -4.38 4.61
C GLY A 52 5.02 -4.00 5.28
N ILE A 53 5.31 -2.71 5.26
CA ILE A 53 6.41 -2.11 6.03
C ILE A 53 5.87 -0.94 6.84
N ASP A 54 6.49 -0.66 7.98
CA ASP A 54 6.20 0.51 8.81
C ASP A 54 7.31 1.53 8.62
N ILE A 55 6.98 2.69 8.03
CA ILE A 55 7.91 3.79 7.78
C ILE A 55 7.72 4.82 8.90
N PHE A 56 8.71 4.93 9.77
CA PHE A 56 8.67 5.81 10.93
C PHE A 56 9.00 7.25 10.54
N ALA A 57 8.18 8.18 11.01
CA ALA A 57 8.41 9.62 10.82
C ALA A 57 7.62 10.43 11.85
N PRO A 58 7.99 11.69 12.12
CA PRO A 58 7.22 12.55 13.01
C PRO A 58 5.75 12.66 12.57
N LYS A 59 4.83 12.66 13.55
CA LYS A 59 3.40 12.89 13.32
C LYS A 59 3.18 14.20 12.55
N GLY A 60 2.34 14.16 11.53
CA GLY A 60 2.11 15.30 10.64
C GLY A 60 3.05 15.36 9.42
N ARG A 61 4.10 14.50 9.32
CA ARG A 61 4.93 14.41 8.12
C ARG A 61 4.05 14.03 6.91
N ARG A 62 4.23 14.72 5.79
CA ARG A 62 3.42 14.49 4.59
C ARG A 62 3.60 13.07 4.07
N ILE A 63 2.46 12.45 3.74
CA ILE A 63 2.40 11.20 2.99
C ILE A 63 2.06 11.54 1.55
N ILE A 64 2.86 11.01 0.63
CA ILE A 64 2.67 11.16 -0.81
C ILE A 64 2.23 9.86 -1.44
N SER A 65 1.51 9.96 -2.55
CA SER A 65 1.18 8.78 -3.35
C SER A 65 2.46 8.17 -3.92
N SER A 66 2.72 6.91 -3.59
CA SER A 66 3.89 6.18 -4.10
C SER A 66 3.84 5.97 -5.60
N THR A 67 2.63 5.92 -6.18
CA THR A 67 2.37 5.68 -7.60
C THR A 67 1.17 6.49 -8.05
N SER A 68 0.98 6.63 -9.36
CA SER A 68 -0.25 7.19 -9.90
C SER A 68 -1.37 6.13 -9.88
N GLY A 69 -2.62 6.55 -9.66
CA GLY A 69 -3.77 5.64 -9.65
C GLY A 69 -5.07 6.29 -9.21
N LEU A 70 -6.12 5.49 -9.17
CA LEU A 70 -7.46 5.89 -8.72
C LEU A 70 -7.58 5.65 -7.21
N VAL A 71 -7.98 6.66 -6.45
CA VAL A 71 -8.31 6.50 -5.01
C VAL A 71 -9.60 5.68 -4.90
N ILE A 72 -9.48 4.44 -4.43
CA ILE A 72 -10.62 3.52 -4.27
C ILE A 72 -11.18 3.51 -2.84
N TYR A 73 -10.43 4.08 -1.89
CA TYR A 73 -10.87 4.26 -0.51
C TYR A 73 -10.13 5.43 0.14
N ALA A 74 -10.85 6.24 0.90
CA ALA A 74 -10.32 7.29 1.78
C ALA A 74 -11.26 7.43 2.97
N GLY A 75 -10.84 7.04 4.18
CA GLY A 75 -11.71 7.01 5.36
C GLY A 75 -11.10 6.28 6.55
N ASP A 76 -11.95 6.01 7.56
CA ASP A 76 -11.54 5.34 8.80
C ASP A 76 -11.96 3.85 8.77
N ILE A 77 -11.06 2.97 9.22
CA ILE A 77 -11.32 1.55 9.47
C ILE A 77 -10.74 1.15 10.83
N GLU A 78 -11.32 0.14 11.47
CA GLU A 78 -10.99 -0.24 12.85
C GLU A 78 -9.48 -0.46 13.08
N MET A 79 -8.84 -1.33 12.33
CA MET A 79 -7.42 -1.64 12.52
C MET A 79 -6.48 -0.60 11.90
N GLY A 80 -6.78 -0.15 10.70
CA GLY A 80 -5.93 0.78 9.96
C GLY A 80 -6.03 2.22 10.43
N GLY A 81 -7.08 2.58 11.18
CA GLY A 81 -7.38 3.96 11.50
C GLY A 81 -7.73 4.74 10.24
N LYS A 82 -7.20 5.94 10.09
CA LYS A 82 -7.33 6.71 8.85
C LYS A 82 -6.50 6.08 7.75
N VAL A 83 -7.14 5.80 6.63
CA VAL A 83 -6.60 4.98 5.53
C VAL A 83 -6.88 5.62 4.19
N VAL A 84 -5.91 5.51 3.29
CA VAL A 84 -6.08 5.74 1.85
C VAL A 84 -5.68 4.45 1.11
N ALA A 85 -6.46 4.07 0.09
CA ALA A 85 -6.13 2.97 -0.81
C ALA A 85 -6.24 3.44 -2.26
N ILE A 86 -5.20 3.19 -3.05
CA ILE A 86 -5.08 3.63 -4.44
C ILE A 86 -4.93 2.41 -5.34
N LEU A 87 -5.81 2.25 -6.33
CA LEU A 87 -5.67 1.26 -7.39
C LEU A 87 -4.72 1.82 -8.46
N GLY A 88 -3.57 1.23 -8.59
CA GLY A 88 -2.51 1.69 -9.47
C GLY A 88 -2.00 0.60 -10.44
N PRO A 89 -0.76 0.76 -10.96
CA PRO A 89 -0.17 -0.14 -11.94
C PRO A 89 -0.18 -1.60 -11.51
N LYS A 90 -0.27 -2.50 -12.51
CA LYS A 90 -0.30 -3.97 -12.37
C LYS A 90 -1.48 -4.46 -11.55
N TRP A 91 -2.60 -3.70 -11.52
CA TRP A 91 -3.78 -4.00 -10.72
C TRP A 91 -3.42 -4.23 -9.26
N ARG A 92 -2.60 -3.33 -8.71
CA ARG A 92 -2.20 -3.36 -7.32
C ARG A 92 -2.91 -2.28 -6.54
N ILE A 93 -3.29 -2.61 -5.31
CA ILE A 93 -3.80 -1.67 -4.33
C ILE A 93 -2.61 -1.23 -3.47
N TYR A 94 -2.34 0.06 -3.48
CA TYR A 94 -1.36 0.72 -2.64
C TYR A 94 -2.09 1.27 -1.42
N TYR A 95 -1.83 0.67 -0.27
CA TYR A 95 -2.57 0.87 0.96
C TYR A 95 -1.72 1.62 1.98
N TYR A 96 -2.26 2.71 2.48
CA TYR A 96 -1.64 3.64 3.41
C TYR A 96 -2.49 3.72 4.68
N ALA A 97 -1.93 3.36 5.85
CA ALA A 97 -2.67 3.30 7.11
C ALA A 97 -2.00 4.06 8.25
N HIS A 98 -2.73 4.25 9.34
CA HIS A 98 -2.37 4.97 10.56
C HIS A 98 -2.20 6.49 10.35
N LEU A 99 -2.87 7.06 9.33
CA LEU A 99 -2.76 8.47 9.01
C LEU A 99 -3.28 9.36 10.16
N ASN A 100 -2.70 10.54 10.28
CA ASN A 100 -3.21 11.61 11.12
C ASN A 100 -4.32 12.39 10.41
N SER A 101 -4.16 12.66 9.12
CA SER A 101 -5.14 13.33 8.27
C SER A 101 -5.16 12.69 6.88
N ILE A 102 -6.31 12.79 6.20
CA ILE A 102 -6.52 12.36 4.83
C ILE A 102 -6.76 13.61 3.98
N ASN A 103 -6.01 13.73 2.87
CA ASN A 103 -6.17 14.80 1.87
C ASN A 103 -6.77 14.28 0.56
N ALA A 104 -6.63 12.98 0.29
CA ALA A 104 -7.19 12.33 -0.89
C ALA A 104 -8.71 12.14 -0.76
N LYS A 105 -9.44 12.18 -1.88
CA LYS A 105 -10.87 11.89 -1.92
C LYS A 105 -11.13 10.65 -2.77
N MET A 106 -12.13 9.87 -2.37
CA MET A 106 -12.57 8.69 -3.11
C MET A 106 -12.97 9.06 -4.53
N LEU A 107 -12.57 8.21 -5.51
CA LEU A 107 -12.77 8.37 -6.95
C LEU A 107 -11.97 9.51 -7.61
N GLU A 108 -11.10 10.20 -6.88
CA GLU A 108 -10.13 11.12 -7.47
C GLU A 108 -8.90 10.36 -7.98
N TYR A 109 -8.27 10.88 -9.03
CA TYR A 109 -6.98 10.41 -9.52
C TYR A 109 -5.86 11.05 -8.69
N ALA A 110 -4.98 10.23 -8.13
CA ALA A 110 -3.77 10.67 -7.45
C ALA A 110 -2.56 10.43 -8.35
N GLY A 111 -1.80 11.47 -8.63
CA GLY A 111 -0.52 11.38 -9.31
C GLY A 111 0.58 10.87 -8.35
N LYS A 112 1.62 10.22 -8.89
CA LYS A 112 2.83 9.88 -8.10
C LYS A 112 3.44 11.17 -7.53
N GLY A 113 3.60 11.22 -6.20
CA GLY A 113 4.11 12.39 -5.48
C GLY A 113 3.04 13.33 -4.92
N ASP A 114 1.79 13.18 -5.29
CA ASP A 114 0.69 13.99 -4.74
C ASP A 114 0.53 13.74 -3.24
N ILE A 115 0.24 14.79 -2.48
CA ILE A 115 0.02 14.69 -1.03
C ILE A 115 -1.35 14.08 -0.79
N ILE A 116 -1.38 12.90 -0.16
CA ILE A 116 -2.60 12.14 0.13
C ILE A 116 -2.99 12.14 1.60
N GLY A 117 -2.11 12.62 2.48
CA GLY A 117 -2.35 12.68 3.93
C GLY A 117 -1.10 13.02 4.73
N ALA A 118 -1.13 12.71 6.01
CA ALA A 118 -0.02 12.91 6.92
C ALA A 118 0.17 11.71 7.86
N VAL A 119 1.41 11.43 8.25
CA VAL A 119 1.80 10.37 9.19
C VAL A 119 1.12 10.59 10.54
N GLY A 120 0.60 9.51 11.12
CA GLY A 120 -0.05 9.50 12.40
C GLY A 120 0.19 8.24 13.21
N ASP A 121 -0.78 7.96 14.06
CA ASP A 121 -0.81 6.82 14.98
C ASP A 121 -2.25 6.33 15.17
N SER A 122 -3.12 6.52 14.16
CA SER A 122 -4.53 6.15 14.25
C SER A 122 -4.76 4.64 14.19
N GLY A 123 -5.99 4.20 14.55
CA GLY A 123 -6.34 2.78 14.59
C GLY A 123 -5.55 2.00 15.65
N ASN A 124 -5.05 0.83 15.32
CA ASN A 124 -4.29 -0.02 16.23
C ASN A 124 -2.84 0.44 16.49
N ALA A 125 -2.41 1.54 15.84
CA ALA A 125 -1.15 2.22 16.11
C ALA A 125 -1.25 3.24 17.25
N LYS A 126 -2.44 3.48 17.80
CA LYS A 126 -2.65 4.44 18.89
C LYS A 126 -1.71 4.16 20.06
N GLY A 127 -0.95 5.18 20.47
CA GLY A 127 0.03 5.09 21.56
C GLY A 127 1.37 4.45 21.19
N LYS A 128 1.59 4.12 19.92
CA LYS A 128 2.88 3.67 19.39
C LYS A 128 3.62 4.84 18.72
N PRO A 129 4.95 4.70 18.46
CA PRO A 129 5.66 5.68 17.66
C PRO A 129 4.94 5.94 16.33
N PRO A 130 4.77 7.21 15.92
CA PRO A 130 4.09 7.55 14.68
C PRO A 130 4.79 6.91 13.47
N HIS A 131 4.01 6.32 12.57
CA HIS A 131 4.51 5.67 11.37
C HIS A 131 3.41 5.57 10.31
N LEU A 132 3.83 5.42 9.08
CA LEU A 132 2.97 4.95 8.00
C LEU A 132 3.10 3.43 7.89
N HIS A 133 2.00 2.67 8.10
CA HIS A 133 1.94 1.30 7.61
C HIS A 133 1.61 1.30 6.12
N TYR A 134 2.51 0.76 5.30
CA TYR A 134 2.37 0.76 3.85
C TYR A 134 2.41 -0.66 3.30
N SER A 135 1.36 -1.04 2.56
CA SER A 135 1.22 -2.35 1.92
C SER A 135 0.96 -2.22 0.42
N VAL A 136 1.44 -3.20 -0.34
CA VAL A 136 1.15 -3.33 -1.77
C VAL A 136 0.48 -4.67 -2.02
N ILE A 137 -0.80 -4.64 -2.42
CA ILE A 137 -1.66 -5.82 -2.57
C ILE A 137 -1.99 -5.99 -4.05
N SER A 138 -1.67 -7.13 -4.62
CA SER A 138 -2.03 -7.46 -6.00
C SER A 138 -3.42 -8.08 -6.08
N LEU A 139 -4.24 -7.64 -7.03
CA LEU A 139 -5.50 -8.31 -7.36
C LEU A 139 -5.30 -9.59 -8.18
N VAL A 140 -4.10 -9.75 -8.79
CA VAL A 140 -3.72 -10.95 -9.54
C VAL A 140 -2.75 -11.77 -8.68
N PRO A 141 -3.01 -13.06 -8.42
CA PRO A 141 -2.13 -13.89 -7.60
C PRO A 141 -0.82 -14.22 -8.31
N TYR A 142 0.29 -14.02 -7.63
CA TYR A 142 1.62 -14.48 -8.04
C TYR A 142 1.87 -15.89 -7.45
N VAL A 143 1.36 -16.93 -8.11
CA VAL A 143 1.31 -18.31 -7.58
C VAL A 143 2.66 -18.87 -7.13
N TRP A 144 3.77 -18.41 -7.74
CA TRP A 144 5.13 -18.80 -7.34
C TRP A 144 5.60 -18.22 -6.01
N LYS A 145 4.82 -17.31 -5.40
CA LYS A 145 5.07 -16.77 -4.05
C LYS A 145 4.35 -17.57 -2.96
N LEU A 146 3.63 -18.62 -3.31
CA LEU A 146 3.05 -19.56 -2.35
C LEU A 146 4.16 -20.10 -1.44
N SER A 147 3.95 -20.10 -0.14
CA SER A 147 4.91 -20.66 0.82
C SER A 147 4.19 -21.41 1.94
N THR A 148 4.94 -22.23 2.67
CA THR A 148 4.47 -22.98 3.85
C THR A 148 4.53 -22.17 5.15
N GLU A 149 5.05 -20.93 5.10
CA GLU A 149 5.09 -20.02 6.23
C GLU A 149 3.68 -19.67 6.75
N LYS A 150 3.62 -19.07 7.93
CA LYS A 150 2.35 -18.60 8.50
C LYS A 150 1.64 -17.68 7.50
N GLN A 151 0.38 -18.01 7.17
CA GLN A 151 -0.43 -17.35 6.15
C GLN A 151 0.20 -17.35 4.74
N GLY A 152 1.09 -18.30 4.42
CA GLY A 152 1.92 -18.32 3.22
C GLY A 152 1.14 -18.30 1.90
N TRP A 153 -0.12 -18.80 1.88
CA TRP A 153 -0.99 -18.67 0.70
C TRP A 153 -1.31 -17.19 0.36
N LYS A 154 -1.35 -16.30 1.36
CA LYS A 154 -1.58 -14.86 1.13
C LYS A 154 -0.39 -14.18 0.47
N ARG A 155 0.83 -14.74 0.57
CA ARG A 155 2.03 -14.16 -0.10
C ARG A 155 1.86 -14.01 -1.61
N MET A 156 0.98 -14.79 -2.21
CA MET A 156 0.66 -14.64 -3.64
C MET A 156 0.08 -13.24 -3.97
N PHE A 157 -0.52 -12.57 -3.00
CA PHE A 157 -1.19 -11.29 -3.18
C PHE A 157 -0.41 -10.10 -2.59
N TYR A 158 0.61 -10.33 -1.78
CA TYR A 158 1.36 -9.24 -1.13
C TYR A 158 2.77 -9.11 -1.72
N MET A 159 3.09 -7.88 -2.11
CA MET A 159 4.41 -7.52 -2.61
C MET A 159 5.18 -6.82 -1.49
N ASN A 160 6.49 -7.09 -1.37
CA ASN A 160 7.33 -6.29 -0.49
C ASN A 160 7.40 -4.86 -1.06
N PRO A 161 6.89 -3.85 -0.33
CA PRO A 161 6.87 -2.49 -0.85
C PRO A 161 8.26 -1.94 -1.15
N ALA A 162 9.26 -2.31 -0.35
CA ALA A 162 10.64 -1.84 -0.47
C ALA A 162 11.28 -2.21 -1.81
N ASP A 163 10.86 -3.31 -2.46
CA ASP A 163 11.38 -3.76 -3.75
C ASP A 163 11.00 -2.83 -4.92
N SER A 164 10.04 -1.92 -4.71
CA SER A 164 9.50 -1.04 -5.74
C SER A 164 10.02 0.39 -5.68
N PHE A 165 10.69 0.78 -4.61
CA PHE A 165 11.14 2.16 -4.42
C PHE A 165 12.31 2.53 -5.34
N VAL A 166 12.27 3.73 -5.91
CA VAL A 166 13.26 4.36 -6.79
C VAL A 166 13.50 5.79 -6.38
#